data_f7426c1b66c4ebfeba58ac795caf8031
#
_entry.id   f7426c1b66c4ebfeba58ac795caf8031
#
_cell.length_a   1.000
_cell.length_b   1.000
_cell.length_c   1.000
_cell.angle_alpha   90.00
_cell.angle_beta   90.00
_cell.angle_gamma   90.00
#
_symmetry.space_group_name_H-M   'P 1'
#
loop_
_entity.id
_entity.type
_entity.pdbx_description
1 polymer ?
#
loop_
_entity_poly.entity_id
_entity_poly.type
_entity_poly.pdbx_seq_one_letter_code
_entity_poly.pdbx_strand_id
1 'polypeptide(L)'
;PFGAQLTFGEVEMGKPFASNTNGWAFKLAKDALSDAFGVESVEIGIGGSIPFIADLTEVFPSAQILVTGVEEPDSRAHSPNESVHLETLRSAMSAEALMLLRANAAVVPSE
;
A
#
# COMPACT_ATOMS: atom_id res chain seq x y z
N PRO A 1 -18.60 27.69 -14.44
CA PRO A 1 -18.54 27.62 -15.89
C PRO A 1 -19.69 26.77 -16.41
N PHE A 2 -20.23 27.12 -17.56
CA PHE A 2 -21.29 26.37 -18.26
C PHE A 2 -22.62 26.21 -17.50
N GLY A 3 -22.94 27.10 -16.58
CA GLY A 3 -24.18 27.03 -15.80
C GLY A 3 -24.23 25.97 -14.70
N ALA A 4 -23.11 25.32 -14.40
CA ALA A 4 -23.01 24.38 -13.30
C ALA A 4 -23.21 25.10 -11.96
N GLN A 5 -24.06 24.52 -11.12
CA GLN A 5 -24.21 24.93 -9.72
C GLN A 5 -23.39 23.97 -8.85
N LEU A 6 -22.55 24.55 -7.99
CA LEU A 6 -21.71 23.79 -7.06
C LEU A 6 -22.25 23.99 -5.65
N THR A 7 -22.48 22.89 -4.97
CA THR A 7 -22.84 22.88 -3.53
C THR A 7 -21.76 22.09 -2.82
N PHE A 8 -21.19 22.66 -1.77
CA PHE A 8 -20.24 21.97 -0.91
C PHE A 8 -21.00 21.36 0.27
N GLY A 9 -20.91 20.04 0.42
CA GLY A 9 -21.43 19.32 1.57
C GLY A 9 -20.38 19.22 2.70
N GLU A 10 -20.58 18.27 3.61
CA GLU A 10 -19.56 17.94 4.59
C GLU A 10 -18.31 17.40 3.89
N VAL A 11 -17.16 17.91 4.29
CA VAL A 11 -15.85 17.51 3.74
C VAL A 11 -15.15 16.63 4.77
N GLU A 12 -14.97 15.37 4.44
CA GLU A 12 -14.07 14.51 5.19
C GLU A 12 -12.62 14.86 4.82
N MET A 13 -11.83 15.19 5.83
CA MET A 13 -10.42 15.52 5.65
C MET A 13 -9.56 14.43 6.27
N GLY A 14 -8.73 13.78 5.46
CA GLY A 14 -7.69 12.89 5.93
C GLY A 14 -6.34 13.61 6.10
N LYS A 15 -5.60 13.25 7.15
CA LYS A 15 -4.23 13.74 7.33
C LYS A 15 -3.31 13.08 6.30
N PRO A 16 -2.33 13.83 5.73
CA PRO A 16 -1.33 13.21 4.87
C PRO A 16 -0.45 12.26 5.69
N PHE A 17 0.01 11.20 5.04
CA PHE A 17 0.91 10.22 5.63
C PHE A 17 2.15 10.05 4.76
N ALA A 18 3.31 9.97 5.38
CA ALA A 18 4.57 9.63 4.72
C ALA A 18 5.24 8.49 5.49
N SER A 19 5.45 7.36 4.81
CA SER A 19 6.16 6.22 5.38
C SER A 19 7.64 6.51 5.56
N ASN A 20 8.22 6.03 6.66
CA ASN A 20 9.68 5.98 6.79
C ASN A 20 10.19 4.74 6.03
N THR A 21 10.76 4.96 4.86
CA THR A 21 11.21 3.90 3.94
C THR A 21 12.59 3.30 4.28
N ASN A 22 13.22 3.77 5.36
CA ASN A 22 14.56 3.29 5.77
C ASN A 22 14.50 2.08 6.73
N GLY A 23 13.33 1.61 7.11
CA GLY A 23 13.16 0.51 8.06
C GLY A 23 13.45 -0.86 7.44
N TRP A 24 13.77 -1.84 8.29
CA TRP A 24 14.03 -3.22 7.89
C TRP A 24 12.83 -3.86 7.18
N ALA A 25 11.61 -3.55 7.63
CA ALA A 25 10.40 -4.09 7.02
C ALA A 25 10.17 -3.55 5.60
N PHE A 26 10.54 -2.29 5.33
CA PHE A 26 10.51 -1.73 3.98
C PHE A 26 11.45 -2.46 3.04
N LYS A 27 12.71 -2.67 3.47
CA LYS A 27 13.66 -3.42 2.65
C LYS A 27 13.15 -4.82 2.36
N LEU A 28 12.68 -5.52 3.37
CA LEU A 28 12.11 -6.86 3.26
C LEU A 28 10.92 -6.89 2.29
N ALA A 29 10.03 -5.92 2.39
CA ALA A 29 8.85 -5.83 1.52
C ALA A 29 9.24 -5.55 0.07
N LYS A 30 10.18 -4.63 -0.18
CA LYS A 30 10.70 -4.34 -1.52
C LYS A 30 11.34 -5.58 -2.17
N ASP A 31 12.15 -6.31 -1.42
CA ASP A 31 12.76 -7.55 -1.89
C ASP A 31 11.68 -8.61 -2.19
N ALA A 32 10.67 -8.76 -1.33
CA ALA A 32 9.57 -9.70 -1.54
C ALA A 32 8.70 -9.36 -2.76
N LEU A 33 8.38 -8.08 -2.93
CA LEU A 33 7.65 -7.59 -4.10
C LEU A 33 8.46 -7.81 -5.38
N SER A 34 9.74 -7.47 -5.36
CA SER A 34 10.61 -7.66 -6.53
C SER A 34 10.68 -9.12 -6.96
N ASP A 35 10.82 -10.05 -6.00
CA ASP A 35 10.86 -11.48 -6.28
C ASP A 35 9.52 -12.00 -6.82
N ALA A 36 8.41 -11.54 -6.24
CA ALA A 36 7.08 -12.03 -6.64
C ALA A 36 6.62 -11.49 -8.00
N PHE A 37 7.02 -10.28 -8.35
CA PHE A 37 6.66 -9.65 -9.64
C PHE A 37 7.72 -9.84 -10.72
N GLY A 38 8.92 -10.27 -10.37
CA GLY A 38 10.04 -10.47 -11.31
C GLY A 38 10.64 -9.17 -11.84
N VAL A 39 10.34 -8.04 -11.22
CA VAL A 39 10.86 -6.71 -11.54
C VAL A 39 11.18 -5.96 -10.28
N GLU A 40 12.14 -5.02 -10.33
CA GLU A 40 12.49 -4.21 -9.18
C GLU A 40 11.31 -3.37 -8.69
N SER A 41 11.01 -3.47 -7.39
CA SER A 41 9.96 -2.68 -6.76
C SER A 41 10.35 -1.21 -6.62
N VAL A 42 9.41 -0.31 -6.80
CA VAL A 42 9.61 1.13 -6.70
C VAL A 42 8.68 1.73 -5.65
N GLU A 43 9.07 2.86 -5.12
CA GLU A 43 8.27 3.65 -4.19
C GLU A 43 7.53 4.72 -4.99
N ILE A 44 6.23 4.83 -4.76
CA ILE A 44 5.39 5.84 -5.41
C ILE A 44 4.60 6.63 -4.37
N GLY A 45 4.28 7.88 -4.71
CA GLY A 45 3.28 8.65 -3.97
C GLY A 45 1.90 8.41 -4.57
N ILE A 46 0.92 8.20 -3.70
CA ILE A 46 -0.49 8.06 -4.13
C ILE A 46 -1.30 9.22 -3.56
N GLY A 47 -2.15 9.81 -4.37
CA GLY A 47 -3.14 10.78 -3.94
C GLY A 47 -4.35 10.07 -3.29
N GLY A 48 -4.96 10.75 -2.33
CA GLY A 48 -6.04 10.16 -1.55
C GLY A 48 -5.53 9.60 -0.22
N SER A 49 -5.91 10.27 0.87
CA SER A 49 -5.55 9.82 2.21
C SER A 49 -6.50 8.72 2.66
N ILE A 50 -5.94 7.71 3.29
CA ILE A 50 -6.71 6.74 4.07
C ILE A 50 -6.58 7.17 5.53
N PRO A 51 -7.62 7.77 6.15
CA PRO A 51 -7.53 8.31 7.52
C PRO A 51 -7.04 7.29 8.53
N PHE A 52 -7.46 6.04 8.40
CA PHE A 52 -7.05 4.92 9.24
C PHE A 52 -5.52 4.75 9.33
N ILE A 53 -4.77 5.01 8.27
CA ILE A 53 -3.30 4.86 8.29
C ILE A 53 -2.66 5.92 9.19
N ALA A 54 -3.16 7.16 9.13
CA ALA A 54 -2.67 8.22 9.99
C ALA A 54 -2.98 7.92 11.48
N ASP A 55 -4.18 7.41 11.77
CA ASP A 55 -4.57 7.01 13.12
C ASP A 55 -3.70 5.86 13.65
N LEU A 56 -3.38 4.88 12.79
CA LEU A 56 -2.46 3.78 13.14
C LEU A 56 -1.08 4.29 13.54
N THR A 57 -0.55 5.29 12.88
CA THR A 57 0.76 5.87 13.22
C THR A 57 0.72 6.63 14.55
N GLU A 58 -0.39 7.23 14.90
CA GLU A 58 -0.56 7.89 16.21
C GLU A 58 -0.61 6.84 17.35
N VAL A 59 -1.30 5.73 17.15
CA VAL A 59 -1.43 4.65 18.15
C VAL A 59 -0.16 3.80 18.24
N PHE A 60 0.52 3.55 17.14
CA PHE A 60 1.72 2.71 17.05
C PHE A 60 2.89 3.47 16.40
N PRO A 61 3.48 4.46 17.10
CA PRO A 61 4.49 5.34 16.48
C PRO A 61 5.79 4.63 16.07
N SER A 62 6.05 3.43 16.59
CA SER A 62 7.20 2.60 16.20
C SER A 62 6.89 1.59 15.10
N ALA A 63 5.64 1.44 14.68
CA ALA A 63 5.28 0.50 13.63
C ALA A 63 5.75 0.99 12.27
N GLN A 64 6.25 0.04 11.47
CA GLN A 64 6.56 0.29 10.06
C GLN A 64 5.34 -0.08 9.21
N ILE A 65 4.71 0.93 8.63
CA ILE A 65 3.47 0.76 7.86
C ILE A 65 3.83 0.63 6.39
N LEU A 66 3.48 -0.52 5.83
CA LEU A 66 3.65 -0.85 4.42
C LEU A 66 2.28 -0.73 3.74
N VAL A 67 2.21 0.07 2.69
CA VAL A 67 0.98 0.23 1.90
C VAL A 67 1.25 -0.37 0.53
N THR A 68 0.51 -1.40 0.20
CA THR A 68 0.58 -2.09 -1.10
C THR A 68 -0.82 -2.22 -1.68
N GLY A 69 -0.92 -2.59 -2.94
CA GLY A 69 -2.21 -2.78 -3.59
C GLY A 69 -2.11 -3.76 -4.76
N VAL A 70 -3.26 -4.03 -5.37
CA VAL A 70 -3.41 -4.96 -6.51
C VAL A 70 -3.91 -4.24 -7.76
N GLU A 71 -4.04 -2.92 -7.69
CA GLU A 71 -4.50 -2.13 -8.81
C GLU A 71 -3.43 -2.03 -9.90
N GLU A 72 -3.87 -1.98 -11.11
CA GLU A 72 -3.08 -1.74 -12.31
C GLU A 72 -3.84 -0.73 -13.21
N PRO A 73 -3.23 -0.17 -14.26
CA PRO A 73 -3.83 0.93 -15.02
C PRO A 73 -5.25 0.69 -15.57
N ASP A 74 -5.61 -0.56 -15.83
CA ASP A 74 -6.92 -0.94 -16.37
C ASP A 74 -7.93 -1.36 -15.29
N SER A 75 -7.56 -1.37 -14.03
CA SER A 75 -8.43 -1.78 -12.90
C SER A 75 -9.66 -0.90 -12.74
N ARG A 76 -9.60 0.37 -13.13
CA ARG A 76 -10.70 1.33 -13.03
C ARG A 76 -11.23 1.48 -11.62
N ALA A 77 -10.32 1.59 -10.66
CA ALA A 77 -10.65 1.75 -9.25
C ALA A 77 -11.77 2.79 -9.02
N HIS A 78 -12.69 2.47 -8.12
CA HIS A 78 -13.82 3.32 -7.73
C HIS A 78 -14.78 3.66 -8.87
N SER A 79 -14.83 2.86 -9.92
CA SER A 79 -15.70 3.12 -11.08
C SER A 79 -16.47 1.87 -11.54
N PRO A 80 -17.51 2.03 -12.36
CA PRO A 80 -18.25 0.88 -12.91
C PRO A 80 -17.33 -0.08 -13.66
N ASN A 81 -17.55 -1.38 -13.47
CA ASN A 81 -16.76 -2.47 -14.03
C ASN A 81 -15.31 -2.47 -13.53
N GLU A 82 -15.10 -2.07 -12.28
CA GLU A 82 -13.82 -2.29 -11.61
C GLU A 82 -13.42 -3.76 -11.69
N SER A 83 -12.15 -4.01 -11.94
CA SER A 83 -11.60 -5.35 -12.13
C SER A 83 -10.25 -5.50 -11.45
N VAL A 84 -9.83 -6.73 -11.25
CA VAL A 84 -8.48 -7.08 -10.80
C VAL A 84 -7.80 -7.95 -11.85
N HIS A 85 -6.55 -7.65 -12.15
CA HIS A 85 -5.74 -8.47 -13.03
C HIS A 85 -5.25 -9.70 -12.24
N LEU A 86 -5.57 -10.91 -12.70
CA LEU A 86 -5.35 -12.13 -11.93
C LEU A 86 -3.87 -12.45 -11.69
N GLU A 87 -2.98 -12.15 -12.63
CA GLU A 87 -1.55 -12.34 -12.40
C GLU A 87 -1.00 -11.34 -11.39
N THR A 88 -1.46 -10.08 -11.43
CA THR A 88 -1.11 -9.07 -10.41
C THR A 88 -1.57 -9.51 -9.03
N LEU A 89 -2.80 -10.01 -8.91
CA LEU A 89 -3.32 -10.56 -7.65
C LEU A 89 -2.46 -11.73 -7.15
N ARG A 90 -2.11 -12.66 -8.03
CA ARG A 90 -1.25 -13.81 -7.69
C ARG A 90 0.12 -13.36 -7.19
N SER A 91 0.74 -12.40 -7.87
CA SER A 91 2.04 -11.86 -7.47
C SER A 91 1.95 -11.13 -6.14
N ALA A 92 0.89 -10.34 -5.91
CA ALA A 92 0.66 -9.67 -4.64
C ALA A 92 0.51 -10.65 -3.48
N MET A 93 -0.31 -11.70 -3.64
CA MET A 93 -0.45 -12.76 -2.64
C MET A 93 0.87 -13.47 -2.35
N SER A 94 1.67 -13.73 -3.39
CA SER A 94 3.00 -14.33 -3.25
C SER A 94 3.96 -13.41 -2.51
N ALA A 95 3.93 -12.12 -2.79
CA ALA A 95 4.72 -11.11 -2.08
C ALA A 95 4.37 -11.06 -0.59
N GLU A 96 3.09 -11.05 -0.24
CA GLU A 96 2.64 -11.07 1.16
C GLU A 96 3.11 -12.33 1.89
N ALA A 97 2.99 -13.50 1.27
CA ALA A 97 3.49 -14.75 1.83
C ALA A 97 5.01 -14.71 2.07
N LEU A 98 5.78 -14.16 1.12
CA LEU A 98 7.22 -13.96 1.26
C LEU A 98 7.55 -12.96 2.36
N MET A 99 6.79 -11.87 2.49
CA MET A 99 6.97 -10.89 3.57
C MET A 99 6.81 -11.54 4.94
N LEU A 100 5.73 -12.31 5.14
CA LEU A 100 5.48 -13.01 6.40
C LEU A 100 6.57 -14.03 6.73
N LEU A 101 6.98 -14.82 5.74
CA LEU A 101 8.04 -15.81 5.90
C LEU A 101 9.37 -15.16 6.30
N ARG A 102 9.75 -14.09 5.63
CA ARG A 102 11.02 -13.37 5.86
C ARG A 102 10.98 -12.58 7.17
N ALA A 103 9.82 -11.99 7.52
CA ALA A 103 9.66 -11.30 8.79
C ALA A 103 9.82 -12.26 9.98
N ASN A 104 9.27 -13.46 9.89
CA ASN A 104 9.46 -14.49 10.91
C ASN A 104 10.94 -14.85 11.09
N ALA A 105 11.69 -15.01 10.01
CA ALA A 105 13.12 -15.30 10.05
C ALA A 105 13.96 -14.13 10.59
N ALA A 106 13.50 -12.89 10.42
CA ALA A 106 14.20 -11.70 10.90
C ALA A 106 13.97 -11.44 12.40
N VAL A 107 12.85 -11.91 12.95
CA VAL A 107 12.46 -11.68 14.35
C VAL A 107 12.85 -12.84 15.26
N VAL A 108 12.93 -14.07 14.72
CA VAL A 108 13.37 -15.26 15.49
C VAL A 108 14.88 -15.41 15.28
N PRO A 109 15.71 -15.18 16.32
CA PRO A 109 17.15 -15.48 16.23
C PRO A 109 17.31 -16.97 15.93
N SER A 110 18.16 -17.32 14.99
CA SER A 110 18.62 -18.69 14.79
C SER A 110 19.35 -19.14 16.07
N GLU A 111 18.80 -20.15 16.79
CA GLU A 111 19.50 -20.84 17.87
C GLU A 111 20.79 -21.48 17.35
#